data_6f3774834db397fcfc4a5ab33ff519e3
#
_entry.id   6f3774834db397fcfc4a5ab33ff519e3
#
_cell.length_a   1.000
_cell.length_b   1.000
_cell.length_c   1.000
_cell.angle_alpha   90.00
_cell.angle_beta   90.00
_cell.angle_gamma   90.00
#
_symmetry.space_group_name_H-M   'P 1'
#
loop_
_entity.id
_entity.type
_entity.pdbx_description
1 polymer ?
#
loop_
_entity_poly.entity_id
_entity_poly.type
_entity_poly.pdbx_seq_one_letter_code
_entity_poly.pdbx_strand_id
1 'polypeptide(L)'
;MTVNLNIVEKCVSCLNIKESYDLARRMEQEKTNPVLGYRTAGSLAERKTGDMLLEEMKKAGLTQVEKDKIRVDAWEFKKAVMRCHDREGTCREIQLGAYQTDFKTNGFQRFDLVYL
;
A
#
# COMPACT_ATOMS: atom_id res chain seq x y z
N MET A 1 -11.29 -19.07 31.43
CA MET A 1 -11.14 -19.79 30.15
C MET A 1 -9.72 -20.34 30.12
N THR A 2 -9.53 -21.63 30.27
CA THR A 2 -8.19 -22.25 30.24
C THR A 2 -7.78 -22.45 28.78
N VAL A 3 -6.78 -21.75 28.33
CA VAL A 3 -6.23 -21.92 26.97
C VAL A 3 -5.58 -23.30 26.90
N ASN A 4 -6.01 -24.11 25.96
CA ASN A 4 -5.40 -25.42 25.73
C ASN A 4 -4.04 -25.24 25.04
N LEU A 5 -2.96 -25.31 25.80
CA LEU A 5 -1.57 -25.13 25.31
C LEU A 5 -1.23 -26.01 24.12
N ASN A 6 -1.77 -27.22 24.07
CA ASN A 6 -1.57 -28.15 22.95
C ASN A 6 -2.13 -27.62 21.61
N ILE A 7 -3.26 -26.89 21.65
CA ILE A 7 -3.82 -26.24 20.45
C ILE A 7 -2.93 -25.08 20.01
N VAL A 8 -2.45 -24.29 20.95
CA VAL A 8 -1.54 -23.16 20.64
C VAL A 8 -0.25 -23.67 19.99
N GLU A 9 0.38 -24.66 20.57
CA GLU A 9 1.60 -25.27 20.01
C GLU A 9 1.39 -25.83 18.60
N LYS A 10 0.26 -26.50 18.34
CA LYS A 10 -0.12 -26.96 17.01
C LYS A 10 -0.30 -25.81 16.03
N CYS A 11 -1.01 -24.75 16.44
CA CYS A 11 -1.16 -23.56 15.58
C CYS A 11 0.18 -22.91 15.25
N VAL A 12 1.05 -22.75 16.24
CA VAL A 12 2.39 -22.19 16.04
C VAL A 12 3.25 -23.06 15.11
N SER A 13 3.18 -24.39 15.24
CA SER A 13 3.93 -25.31 14.38
C SER A 13 3.47 -25.31 12.92
N CYS A 14 2.23 -24.84 12.65
CA CYS A 14 1.67 -24.70 11.30
C CYS A 14 2.01 -23.34 10.66
N LEU A 15 2.61 -22.41 11.40
CA LEU A 15 2.98 -21.11 10.85
C LEU A 15 4.12 -21.24 9.84
N ASN A 16 3.88 -20.78 8.63
CA ASN A 16 4.91 -20.73 7.58
C ASN A 16 5.27 -19.27 7.28
N ILE A 17 6.28 -18.78 7.97
CA ILE A 17 6.76 -17.39 7.81
C ILE A 17 7.21 -17.13 6.37
N LYS A 18 7.80 -18.12 5.71
CA LYS A 18 8.24 -17.97 4.32
C LYS A 18 7.06 -17.70 3.38
N GLU A 19 5.98 -18.47 3.48
CA GLU A 19 4.77 -18.26 2.67
C GLU A 19 4.14 -16.89 2.91
N SER A 20 4.08 -16.46 4.19
CA SER A 20 3.57 -15.14 4.54
C SER A 20 4.42 -14.03 3.91
N TYR A 21 5.73 -14.18 3.92
CA TYR A 21 6.66 -13.23 3.30
C TYR A 21 6.55 -13.22 1.78
N ASP A 22 6.44 -14.39 1.17
CA ASP A 22 6.26 -14.53 -0.28
C ASP A 22 4.92 -13.91 -0.74
N LEU A 23 3.86 -14.07 0.06
CA LEU A 23 2.59 -13.41 -0.19
C LEU A 23 2.71 -11.88 -0.09
N ALA A 24 3.36 -11.37 0.95
CA ALA A 24 3.60 -9.94 1.12
C ALA A 24 4.39 -9.34 -0.06
N ARG A 25 5.42 -10.04 -0.53
CA ARG A 25 6.20 -9.63 -1.71
C ARG A 25 5.36 -9.60 -2.98
N ARG A 26 4.50 -10.58 -3.19
CA ARG A 26 3.58 -10.61 -4.33
C ARG A 26 2.60 -9.43 -4.27
N MET A 27 2.06 -9.15 -3.08
CA MET A 27 1.19 -7.99 -2.87
C MET A 27 1.90 -6.66 -3.13
N GLU A 28 3.18 -6.56 -2.81
CA GLU A 28 4.01 -5.37 -3.07
C GLU A 28 4.19 -5.10 -4.57
N GLN A 29 4.16 -6.11 -5.42
CA GLN A 29 4.27 -5.94 -6.88
C GLN A 29 3.03 -5.23 -7.47
N GLU A 30 1.87 -5.38 -6.83
CA GLU A 30 0.63 -4.73 -7.24
C GLU A 30 0.55 -3.33 -6.64
N LYS A 31 1.01 -2.34 -7.38
CA LYS A 31 1.06 -0.95 -6.95
C LYS A 31 0.46 0.00 -7.98
N THR A 32 -0.19 1.04 -7.51
CA THR A 32 -0.76 2.11 -8.35
C THR A 32 0.33 3.10 -8.79
N ASN A 33 1.27 3.39 -7.87
CA ASN A 33 2.38 4.29 -8.14
C ASN A 33 3.70 3.51 -8.07
N PRO A 34 4.45 3.40 -9.20
CA PRO A 34 5.68 2.60 -9.26
C PRO A 34 6.83 3.21 -8.46
N VAL A 35 6.82 4.52 -8.22
CA VAL A 35 7.89 5.23 -7.51
C VAL A 35 7.72 5.13 -5.99
N LEU A 36 6.51 5.42 -5.51
CA LEU A 36 6.20 5.46 -4.08
C LEU A 36 5.68 4.13 -3.53
N GLY A 37 5.33 3.19 -4.40
CA GLY A 37 5.04 1.81 -4.01
C GLY A 37 3.69 1.57 -3.31
N TYR A 38 2.76 2.52 -3.32
CA TYR A 38 1.45 2.35 -2.68
C TYR A 38 0.35 1.90 -3.64
N ARG A 39 -0.76 1.42 -3.07
CA ARG A 39 -2.03 1.14 -3.73
C ARG A 39 -3.10 2.08 -3.20
N THR A 40 -3.79 2.73 -4.11
CA THR A 40 -4.95 3.56 -3.74
C THR A 40 -6.23 2.73 -3.75
N ALA A 41 -7.15 3.06 -2.85
CA ALA A 41 -8.49 2.48 -2.83
C ALA A 41 -9.21 2.71 -4.18
N GLY A 42 -9.99 1.74 -4.63
CA GLY A 42 -10.68 1.77 -5.92
C GLY A 42 -9.81 1.51 -7.14
N SER A 43 -8.48 1.34 -6.98
CA SER A 43 -7.56 1.10 -8.08
C SER A 43 -7.61 -0.34 -8.61
N LEU A 44 -7.10 -0.53 -9.83
CA LEU A 44 -6.93 -1.87 -10.40
C LEU A 44 -5.94 -2.71 -9.56
N ALA A 45 -4.89 -2.09 -9.04
CA ALA A 45 -3.90 -2.76 -8.19
C ALA A 45 -4.52 -3.28 -6.88
N GLU A 46 -5.41 -2.50 -6.25
CA GLU A 46 -6.17 -2.97 -5.09
C GLU A 46 -7.06 -4.16 -5.43
N ARG A 47 -7.78 -4.10 -6.55
CA ARG A 47 -8.66 -5.17 -7.00
C ARG A 47 -7.90 -6.48 -7.24
N LYS A 48 -6.76 -6.41 -7.92
CA LYS A 48 -5.89 -7.57 -8.16
C LYS A 48 -5.32 -8.15 -6.86
N THR A 49 -4.94 -7.29 -5.91
CA THR A 49 -4.50 -7.75 -4.60
C THR A 49 -5.63 -8.46 -3.84
N GLY A 50 -6.85 -7.93 -3.92
CA GLY A 50 -8.01 -8.59 -3.34
C GLY A 50 -8.32 -9.95 -3.98
N ASP A 51 -8.15 -10.10 -5.29
CA ASP A 51 -8.31 -11.38 -5.99
C ASP A 51 -7.23 -12.38 -5.55
N MET A 52 -5.98 -11.92 -5.42
CA MET A 52 -4.87 -12.73 -4.92
C MET A 52 -5.15 -13.24 -3.50
N LEU A 53 -5.59 -12.37 -2.59
CA LEU A 53 -5.93 -12.76 -1.22
C LEU A 53 -7.09 -13.76 -1.18
N LEU A 54 -8.12 -13.56 -1.98
CA LEU A 54 -9.25 -14.49 -2.10
C LEU A 54 -8.78 -15.91 -2.48
N GLU A 55 -7.88 -16.00 -3.45
CA GLU A 55 -7.34 -17.28 -3.88
C GLU A 55 -6.45 -17.93 -2.80
N GLU A 56 -5.62 -17.17 -2.10
CA GLU A 56 -4.79 -17.71 -1.00
C GLU A 56 -5.67 -18.20 0.17
N MET A 57 -6.74 -17.49 0.50
CA MET A 57 -7.70 -17.93 1.52
C MET A 57 -8.37 -19.26 1.13
N LYS A 58 -8.77 -19.42 -0.13
CA LYS A 58 -9.32 -20.69 -0.64
C LYS A 58 -8.30 -21.82 -0.59
N LYS A 59 -7.05 -21.56 -0.98
CA LYS A 59 -5.96 -22.55 -0.89
C LYS A 59 -5.68 -22.96 0.56
N ALA A 60 -5.83 -22.06 1.51
CA ALA A 60 -5.73 -22.36 2.93
C ALA A 60 -6.92 -23.18 3.47
N GLY A 61 -7.90 -23.52 2.63
CA GLY A 61 -9.05 -24.35 3.00
C GLY A 61 -10.23 -23.58 3.59
N LEU A 62 -10.20 -22.24 3.54
CA LEU A 62 -11.34 -21.45 3.98
C LEU A 62 -12.50 -21.60 2.99
N THR A 63 -13.70 -21.78 3.53
CA THR A 63 -14.95 -21.90 2.76
C THR A 63 -15.76 -20.61 2.86
N GLN A 64 -16.66 -20.40 1.92
CA GLN A 64 -17.52 -19.20 1.89
C GLN A 64 -16.75 -17.88 1.85
N VAL A 65 -15.58 -17.90 1.20
CA VAL A 65 -14.76 -16.71 1.05
C VAL A 65 -15.28 -15.89 -0.12
N GLU A 66 -15.63 -14.64 0.12
CA GLU A 66 -16.15 -13.72 -0.86
C GLU A 66 -15.54 -12.31 -0.67
N LYS A 67 -15.66 -11.48 -1.66
CA LYS A 67 -15.26 -10.07 -1.58
C LYS A 67 -16.51 -9.20 -1.47
N ASP A 68 -16.60 -8.45 -0.37
CA ASP A 68 -17.64 -7.44 -0.23
C ASP A 68 -17.37 -6.26 -1.18
N LYS A 69 -18.41 -5.88 -1.90
CA LYS A 69 -18.35 -4.70 -2.78
C LYS A 69 -18.69 -3.44 -1.98
N ILE A 70 -17.71 -2.63 -1.75
CA ILE A 70 -17.89 -1.30 -1.17
C ILE A 70 -17.67 -0.24 -2.24
N ARG A 71 -18.38 0.88 -2.14
CA ARG A 71 -18.16 2.05 -3.00
C ARG A 71 -17.14 2.94 -2.31
N VAL A 72 -16.08 3.26 -3.03
CA VAL A 72 -15.02 4.17 -2.58
C VAL A 72 -14.74 5.20 -3.65
N ASP A 73 -14.27 6.37 -3.24
CA ASP A 73 -13.78 7.38 -4.17
C ASP A 73 -12.47 6.91 -4.78
N ALA A 74 -12.43 6.86 -6.09
CA ALA A 74 -11.20 6.55 -6.81
C ALA A 74 -10.28 7.78 -6.80
N TRP A 75 -9.03 7.58 -6.42
CA TRP A 75 -8.03 8.62 -6.40
C TRP A 75 -6.76 8.16 -7.11
N GLU A 76 -6.25 8.99 -7.98
CA GLU A 76 -5.02 8.73 -8.72
C GLU A 76 -4.00 9.85 -8.47
N PHE A 77 -2.85 9.45 -7.94
CA PHE A 77 -1.72 10.33 -7.81
C PHE A 77 -0.79 10.21 -9.02
N LYS A 78 -0.62 11.27 -9.78
CA LYS A 78 0.25 11.25 -10.97
C LYS A 78 1.69 11.57 -10.61
N LYS A 79 1.93 12.74 -10.03
CA LYS A 79 3.26 13.20 -9.68
C LYS A 79 3.20 14.39 -8.73
N ALA A 80 4.06 14.42 -7.73
CA ALA A 80 4.39 15.62 -6.98
C ALA A 80 5.89 15.66 -6.71
N VAL A 81 6.49 16.80 -6.94
CA VAL A 81 7.93 16.99 -6.82
C VAL A 81 8.19 18.33 -6.16
N MET A 82 9.06 18.32 -5.16
CA MET A 82 9.57 19.54 -4.53
C MET A 82 11.00 19.78 -4.99
N ARG A 83 11.30 21.02 -5.36
CA ARG A 83 12.67 21.49 -5.58
C ARG A 83 13.07 22.41 -4.47
N CYS A 84 14.18 22.14 -3.84
CA CYS A 84 14.79 23.02 -2.86
C CYS A 84 16.26 23.28 -3.20
N HIS A 85 16.72 24.45 -2.82
CA HIS A 85 18.13 24.79 -2.92
C HIS A 85 18.73 24.75 -1.53
N ASP A 86 19.87 24.08 -1.38
CA ASP A 86 20.62 24.13 -0.14
C ASP A 86 21.37 25.47 0.00
N ARG A 87 22.10 25.63 1.10
CA ARG A 87 22.86 26.86 1.38
C ARG A 87 23.97 27.12 0.36
N GLU A 88 24.41 26.09 -0.33
CA GLU A 88 25.47 26.16 -1.37
C GLU A 88 24.89 26.42 -2.77
N GLY A 89 23.56 26.54 -2.87
CA GLY A 89 22.83 26.75 -4.13
C GLY A 89 22.55 25.49 -4.93
N THR A 90 22.91 24.31 -4.42
CA THR A 90 22.64 23.04 -5.10
C THR A 90 21.17 22.75 -5.10
N CYS A 91 20.59 22.52 -6.28
CA CYS A 91 19.18 22.13 -6.40
C CYS A 91 18.99 20.65 -6.11
N ARG A 92 18.11 20.35 -5.18
CA ARG A 92 17.67 18.98 -4.87
C ARG A 92 16.22 18.80 -5.26
N GLU A 93 15.94 17.69 -5.92
CA GLU A 93 14.58 17.29 -6.27
C GLU A 93 14.13 16.12 -5.38
N ILE A 94 13.01 16.28 -4.71
CA ILE A 94 12.45 15.31 -3.76
C ILE A 94 11.09 14.89 -4.30
N GLN A 95 10.90 13.59 -4.47
CA GLN A 95 9.60 13.01 -4.81
C GLN A 95 8.70 13.06 -3.57
N LEU A 96 7.53 13.66 -3.72
CA LEU A 96 6.55 13.79 -2.65
C LEU A 96 5.43 12.76 -2.84
N GLY A 97 4.96 12.21 -1.73
CA GLY A 97 3.67 11.57 -1.69
C GLY A 97 2.56 12.63 -1.64
N ALA A 98 1.36 12.24 -2.00
CA ALA A 98 0.18 13.07 -1.79
C ALA A 98 -0.87 12.27 -1.02
N TYR A 99 -1.58 12.96 -0.17
CA TYR A 99 -2.80 12.45 0.43
C TYR A 99 -3.99 12.87 -0.44
N GLN A 100 -5.10 12.21 -0.29
CA GLN A 100 -6.35 12.42 -1.04
C GLN A 100 -6.72 13.92 -1.10
N THR A 101 -6.34 14.61 -2.18
CA THR A 101 -6.49 16.05 -2.35
C THR A 101 -6.62 16.42 -3.82
N ASP A 102 -7.38 17.45 -4.12
CA ASP A 102 -7.52 18.01 -5.46
C ASP A 102 -6.43 19.03 -5.81
N PHE A 103 -5.42 19.16 -4.95
CA PHE A 103 -4.33 20.11 -5.19
C PHE A 103 -3.55 19.75 -6.45
N LYS A 104 -3.48 20.70 -7.37
CA LYS A 104 -2.68 20.60 -8.59
C LYS A 104 -2.07 21.95 -8.94
N THR A 105 -0.90 21.91 -9.56
CA THR A 105 -0.23 23.08 -10.12
C THR A 105 0.00 22.88 -11.61
N ASN A 106 -0.01 23.97 -12.38
CA ASN A 106 0.40 23.98 -13.78
C ASN A 106 1.90 24.30 -13.84
N GLY A 107 2.74 23.27 -13.61
CA GLY A 107 4.19 23.42 -13.46
C GLY A 107 4.61 23.74 -12.02
N PHE A 108 5.87 24.15 -11.87
CA PHE A 108 6.41 24.51 -10.56
C PHE A 108 5.87 25.86 -10.08
N GLN A 109 5.48 25.88 -8.82
CA GLN A 109 5.12 27.09 -8.10
C GLN A 109 6.06 27.26 -6.90
N ARG A 110 6.33 28.51 -6.53
CA ARG A 110 7.14 28.83 -5.37
C ARG A 110 6.28 28.99 -4.15
N PHE A 111 6.70 28.34 -3.06
CA PHE A 111 6.06 28.43 -1.75
C PHE A 111 7.12 28.75 -0.70
N ASP A 112 6.75 29.51 0.30
CA ASP A 112 7.58 29.71 1.48
C ASP A 112 7.34 28.56 2.45
N LEU A 113 8.43 28.02 3.00
CA LEU A 113 8.37 26.99 4.02
C LEU A 113 8.32 27.67 5.39
N VAL A 114 7.27 27.37 6.15
CA VAL A 114 7.11 27.82 7.53
C VAL A 114 7.21 26.59 8.44
N TYR A 115 8.11 26.65 9.38
CA TYR A 115 8.21 25.66 10.45
C TYR A 115 7.30 26.13 11.59
N LEU A 116 6.34 25.27 11.98
CA LEU A 116 5.39 25.51 13.07
C LEU A 116 5.81 24.78 14.34
#